data_c89b8b2a2e5ac0049d5b7f51aea45fd9
#
_entry.id   c89b8b2a2e5ac0049d5b7f51aea45fd9
#
_cell.length_a   1.000
_cell.length_b   1.000
_cell.length_c   1.000
_cell.angle_alpha   90.00
_cell.angle_beta   90.00
_cell.angle_gamma   90.00
#
_symmetry.space_group_name_H-M   'P 1'
#
loop_
_entity.id
_entity.type
_entity.pdbx_description
1 polymer ?
#
loop_
_entity_poly.entity_id
_entity_poly.type
_entity_poly.pdbx_seq_one_letter_code
_entity_poly.pdbx_strand_id
1 'polypeptide(L)'
;FISTPWRGLEVALDAMEAIKDPDISLDVFSSTIIYGKTFFENNDEPYKELYEKAKSLSNVNYMGYCPHDQLLGKLKDYQVNCFPSIWEETFCISAMESLAAGQLLITTDLGALPETCAEFPVYIPYTSNKKNLKVQLAEAIIETKEILKRDISQGLKFQQFYYKRFYDWKIIGNFWTNFLKGALSVYRNK
;
A
#
# COMPACT_ATOMS: atom_id res chain seq x y z
N PHE A 1 -3.54 4.79 -4.39
CA PHE A 1 -3.01 4.99 -3.04
C PHE A 1 -4.08 4.62 -2.01
N ILE A 2 -3.76 3.72 -1.10
CA ILE A 2 -4.68 3.20 -0.07
C ILE A 2 -4.03 3.27 1.31
N SER A 3 -4.01 4.43 1.93
CA SER A 3 -3.45 4.62 3.28
C SER A 3 -3.89 5.94 3.91
N THR A 4 -3.48 6.16 5.16
CA THR A 4 -3.64 7.44 5.84
C THR A 4 -2.74 8.52 5.23
N PRO A 5 -3.11 9.81 5.32
CA PRO A 5 -2.43 10.87 4.58
C PRO A 5 -0.95 11.05 4.95
N TRP A 6 -0.56 10.83 6.21
CA TRP A 6 0.83 10.99 6.66
C TRP A 6 1.79 9.89 6.18
N ARG A 7 1.28 8.84 5.52
CA ARG A 7 2.08 7.72 5.04
C ARG A 7 2.57 7.88 3.60
N GLY A 8 2.75 9.13 3.14
CA GLY A 8 3.34 9.42 1.83
C GLY A 8 2.36 9.96 0.78
N LEU A 9 1.13 10.35 1.17
CA LEU A 9 0.19 10.94 0.21
C LEU A 9 0.76 12.20 -0.44
N GLU A 10 1.44 13.07 0.32
CA GLU A 10 2.11 14.26 -0.22
C GLU A 10 3.09 13.90 -1.35
N VAL A 11 3.92 12.88 -1.13
CA VAL A 11 4.91 12.43 -2.13
C VAL A 11 4.21 11.87 -3.38
N ALA A 12 3.13 11.10 -3.18
CA ALA A 12 2.34 10.57 -4.29
C ALA A 12 1.71 11.68 -5.14
N LEU A 13 1.11 12.69 -4.49
CA LEU A 13 0.50 13.83 -5.19
C LEU A 13 1.54 14.68 -5.91
N ASP A 14 2.69 14.92 -5.28
CA ASP A 14 3.79 15.67 -5.90
C ASP A 14 4.37 14.95 -7.14
N ALA A 15 4.43 13.63 -7.11
CA ALA A 15 4.84 12.83 -8.26
C ALA A 15 3.79 12.91 -9.37
N MET A 16 2.50 12.76 -9.05
CA MET A 16 1.41 12.86 -10.02
C MET A 16 1.32 14.24 -10.66
N GLU A 17 1.59 15.32 -9.92
CA GLU A 17 1.65 16.69 -10.44
C GLU A 17 2.77 16.85 -11.50
N ALA A 18 3.87 16.14 -11.35
CA ALA A 18 4.99 16.15 -12.30
C ALA A 18 4.73 15.30 -13.55
N ILE A 19 3.93 14.23 -13.42
CA ILE A 19 3.61 13.32 -14.54
C ILE A 19 2.60 14.00 -15.48
N LYS A 20 2.96 14.06 -16.79
CA LYS A 20 2.12 14.64 -17.85
C LYS A 20 1.58 13.60 -18.84
N ASP A 21 1.52 12.35 -18.41
CA ASP A 21 1.01 11.25 -19.22
C ASP A 21 -0.50 11.07 -19.01
N PRO A 22 -1.35 11.22 -20.04
CA PRO A 22 -2.81 11.14 -19.90
C PRO A 22 -3.31 9.73 -19.58
N ASP A 23 -2.50 8.69 -19.80
CA ASP A 23 -2.87 7.31 -19.51
C ASP A 23 -2.58 6.93 -18.04
N ILE A 24 -2.00 7.83 -17.25
CA ILE A 24 -1.66 7.60 -15.84
C ILE A 24 -2.62 8.41 -14.97
N SER A 25 -3.40 7.73 -14.15
CA SER A 25 -4.26 8.35 -13.14
C SER A 25 -4.10 7.66 -11.79
N LEU A 26 -4.37 8.40 -10.72
CA LEU A 26 -4.27 7.93 -9.34
C LEU A 26 -5.59 8.12 -8.60
N ASP A 27 -6.19 7.01 -8.16
CA ASP A 27 -7.29 7.06 -7.20
C ASP A 27 -6.73 7.04 -5.77
N VAL A 28 -7.19 7.97 -4.95
CA VAL A 28 -6.70 8.17 -3.58
C VAL A 28 -7.78 7.81 -2.57
N PHE A 29 -7.65 6.66 -1.94
CA PHE A 29 -8.45 6.24 -0.78
C PHE A 29 -7.68 6.60 0.48
N SER A 30 -7.95 7.77 1.04
CA SER A 30 -7.21 8.30 2.19
C SER A 30 -8.10 9.17 3.06
N SER A 31 -8.10 8.88 4.37
CA SER A 31 -8.78 9.67 5.39
C SER A 31 -8.31 9.23 6.76
N THR A 32 -8.40 10.11 7.75
CA THR A 32 -8.14 9.79 9.15
C THR A 32 -9.33 9.09 9.82
N ILE A 33 -10.51 9.07 9.17
CA ILE A 33 -11.75 8.45 9.70
C ILE A 33 -11.61 6.93 9.95
N ILE A 34 -10.62 6.29 9.32
CA ILE A 34 -10.31 4.87 9.54
C ILE A 34 -10.05 4.54 11.02
N TYR A 35 -9.61 5.52 11.79
CA TYR A 35 -9.40 5.39 13.25
C TYR A 35 -10.63 5.81 14.09
N GLY A 36 -11.78 6.03 13.44
CA GLY A 36 -13.03 6.39 14.06
C GLY A 36 -13.32 7.90 14.07
N LYS A 37 -14.58 8.22 14.34
CA LYS A 37 -15.10 9.60 14.24
C LYS A 37 -14.35 10.59 15.14
N THR A 38 -14.12 10.23 16.40
CA THR A 38 -13.44 11.11 17.37
C THR A 38 -12.00 11.40 16.93
N PHE A 39 -11.31 10.41 16.38
CA PHE A 39 -9.96 10.62 15.85
C PHE A 39 -9.99 11.57 14.65
N PHE A 40 -10.92 11.37 13.74
CA PHE A 40 -11.12 12.23 12.56
C PHE A 40 -11.38 13.70 12.97
N GLU A 41 -12.32 13.93 13.88
CA GLU A 41 -12.67 15.29 14.33
C GLU A 41 -11.48 16.04 14.94
N ASN A 42 -10.54 15.34 15.57
CA ASN A 42 -9.41 15.94 16.25
C ASN A 42 -8.11 16.00 15.39
N ASN A 43 -8.00 15.21 14.32
CA ASN A 43 -6.71 15.00 13.64
C ASN A 43 -6.75 15.16 12.12
N ASP A 44 -7.91 15.42 11.51
CA ASP A 44 -8.03 15.50 10.04
C ASP A 44 -7.68 16.89 9.47
N GLU A 45 -7.87 17.94 10.28
CA GLU A 45 -7.65 19.34 9.88
C GLU A 45 -6.29 19.59 9.20
N PRO A 46 -5.15 19.08 9.72
CA PRO A 46 -3.83 19.30 9.12
C PRO A 46 -3.69 18.74 7.69
N TYR A 47 -4.58 17.84 7.27
CA TYR A 47 -4.51 17.20 5.95
C TYR A 47 -5.47 17.78 4.92
N LYS A 48 -6.28 18.77 5.28
CA LYS A 48 -7.26 19.40 4.37
C LYS A 48 -6.61 19.98 3.11
N GLU A 49 -5.51 20.70 3.26
CA GLU A 49 -4.79 21.26 2.11
C GLU A 49 -4.30 20.15 1.16
N LEU A 50 -3.88 19.03 1.72
CA LEU A 50 -3.43 17.88 0.94
C LEU A 50 -4.59 17.23 0.17
N TYR A 51 -5.77 17.14 0.78
CA TYR A 51 -6.97 16.66 0.10
C TYR A 51 -7.45 17.62 -1.00
N GLU A 52 -7.38 18.93 -0.77
CA GLU A 52 -7.69 19.92 -1.81
C GLU A 52 -6.68 19.87 -2.95
N LYS A 53 -5.40 19.67 -2.67
CA LYS A 53 -4.39 19.39 -3.69
C LYS A 53 -4.77 18.15 -4.52
N ALA A 54 -5.15 17.04 -3.87
CA ALA A 54 -5.59 15.83 -4.57
C ALA A 54 -6.77 16.10 -5.51
N LYS A 55 -7.75 16.88 -5.08
CA LYS A 55 -8.93 17.25 -5.90
C LYS A 55 -8.60 18.20 -7.05
N SER A 56 -7.52 18.99 -6.94
CA SER A 56 -7.14 19.98 -7.96
C SER A 56 -6.34 19.40 -9.13
N LEU A 57 -5.73 18.22 -8.95
CA LEU A 57 -4.94 17.58 -9.99
C LEU A 57 -5.83 16.82 -10.97
N SER A 58 -5.70 17.09 -12.27
CA SER A 58 -6.54 16.49 -13.32
C SER A 58 -6.36 14.98 -13.51
N ASN A 59 -5.22 14.44 -13.05
CA ASN A 59 -4.88 13.01 -13.10
C ASN A 59 -4.99 12.31 -11.75
N VAL A 60 -5.70 12.93 -10.77
CA VAL A 60 -5.94 12.36 -9.44
C VAL A 60 -7.43 12.41 -9.13
N ASN A 61 -7.99 11.30 -8.65
CA ASN A 61 -9.35 11.20 -8.14
C ASN A 61 -9.30 11.02 -6.61
N TYR A 62 -9.69 12.02 -5.85
CA TYR A 62 -9.78 11.89 -4.40
C TYR A 62 -11.07 11.17 -4.01
N MET A 63 -10.97 9.92 -3.61
CA MET A 63 -12.08 9.03 -3.24
C MET A 63 -12.43 9.12 -1.74
N GLY A 64 -11.56 9.70 -0.92
CA GLY A 64 -11.76 9.81 0.52
C GLY A 64 -11.73 8.47 1.25
N TYR A 65 -12.58 8.33 2.26
CA TYR A 65 -12.72 7.08 3.02
C TYR A 65 -13.55 6.04 2.25
N CYS A 66 -13.06 4.83 2.24
CA CYS A 66 -13.80 3.66 1.75
C CYS A 66 -13.80 2.59 2.85
N PRO A 67 -14.95 2.02 3.23
CA PRO A 67 -14.98 0.88 4.14
C PRO A 67 -14.11 -0.27 3.63
N HIS A 68 -13.41 -0.94 4.55
CA HIS A 68 -12.36 -1.91 4.20
C HIS A 68 -12.86 -3.06 3.32
N ASP A 69 -14.03 -3.63 3.61
CA ASP A 69 -14.65 -4.69 2.82
C ASP A 69 -14.97 -4.25 1.38
N GLN A 70 -15.44 -3.01 1.21
CA GLN A 70 -15.70 -2.42 -0.10
C GLN A 70 -14.40 -2.12 -0.84
N LEU A 71 -13.37 -1.64 -0.13
CA LEU A 71 -12.06 -1.37 -0.69
C LEU A 71 -11.43 -2.66 -1.24
N LEU A 72 -11.45 -3.76 -0.47
CA LEU A 72 -10.94 -5.05 -0.91
C LEU A 72 -11.60 -5.53 -2.22
N GLY A 73 -12.91 -5.31 -2.36
CA GLY A 73 -13.64 -5.63 -3.60
C GLY A 73 -13.18 -4.84 -4.82
N LYS A 74 -12.64 -3.63 -4.60
CA LYS A 74 -12.17 -2.72 -5.66
C LYS A 74 -10.70 -2.96 -6.06
N LEU A 75 -9.86 -3.54 -5.20
CA LEU A 75 -8.42 -3.66 -5.46
C LEU A 75 -8.10 -4.32 -6.80
N LYS A 76 -8.89 -5.31 -7.21
CA LYS A 76 -8.74 -6.02 -8.48
C LYS A 76 -8.94 -5.15 -9.74
N ASP A 77 -9.55 -3.96 -9.58
CA ASP A 77 -9.85 -3.05 -10.68
C ASP A 77 -8.66 -2.11 -10.96
N TYR A 78 -7.61 -2.16 -10.12
CA TYR A 78 -6.40 -1.34 -10.25
C TYR A 78 -5.18 -2.20 -10.59
N GLN A 79 -4.33 -1.70 -11.47
CA GLN A 79 -3.09 -2.38 -11.87
C GLN A 79 -1.96 -2.19 -10.86
N VAL A 80 -1.91 -1.01 -10.24
CA VAL A 80 -0.77 -0.60 -9.40
C VAL A 80 -1.28 0.03 -8.10
N ASN A 81 -0.69 -0.35 -6.98
CA ASN A 81 -0.77 0.45 -5.76
C ASN A 81 0.49 1.31 -5.63
N CYS A 82 0.31 2.62 -5.63
CA CYS A 82 1.37 3.60 -5.39
C CYS A 82 1.37 3.95 -3.90
N PHE A 83 2.34 3.44 -3.16
CA PHE A 83 2.45 3.62 -1.70
C PHE A 83 3.88 4.05 -1.29
N PRO A 84 4.29 5.29 -1.56
CA PRO A 84 5.63 5.79 -1.21
C PRO A 84 5.73 6.10 0.28
N SER A 85 5.75 5.07 1.14
CA SER A 85 5.73 5.26 2.59
C SER A 85 6.90 6.09 3.07
N ILE A 86 6.59 7.11 3.87
CA ILE A 86 7.56 7.92 4.63
C ILE A 86 7.45 7.64 6.13
N TRP A 87 6.71 6.60 6.49
CA TRP A 87 6.50 6.12 7.84
C TRP A 87 7.16 4.75 8.01
N GLU A 88 7.87 4.54 9.11
CA GLU A 88 8.47 3.25 9.43
C GLU A 88 7.37 2.22 9.75
N GLU A 89 6.94 1.49 8.73
CA GLU A 89 5.93 0.46 8.88
C GLU A 89 6.47 -0.71 9.71
N THR A 90 5.61 -1.27 10.57
CA THR A 90 5.92 -2.49 11.32
C THR A 90 5.47 -3.76 10.58
N PHE A 91 4.52 -3.65 9.65
CA PHE A 91 3.99 -4.78 8.86
C PHE A 91 3.34 -4.36 7.53
N CYS A 92 2.47 -3.37 7.51
CA CYS A 92 1.75 -2.84 6.35
C CYS A 92 0.74 -3.78 5.67
N ILE A 93 -0.43 -3.95 6.30
CA ILE A 93 -1.53 -4.79 5.78
C ILE A 93 -2.00 -4.31 4.39
N SER A 94 -2.11 -3.01 4.14
CA SER A 94 -2.56 -2.48 2.85
C SER A 94 -1.64 -2.83 1.68
N ALA A 95 -0.32 -2.89 1.92
CA ALA A 95 0.63 -3.36 0.92
C ALA A 95 0.42 -4.85 0.60
N MET A 96 0.23 -5.68 1.63
CA MET A 96 -0.04 -7.11 1.46
C MET A 96 -1.35 -7.40 0.74
N GLU A 97 -2.42 -6.69 1.09
CA GLU A 97 -3.74 -6.82 0.44
C GLU A 97 -3.66 -6.46 -1.05
N SER A 98 -2.91 -5.42 -1.36
CA SER A 98 -2.62 -5.00 -2.73
C SER A 98 -1.89 -6.09 -3.52
N LEU A 99 -0.82 -6.65 -2.95
CA LEU A 99 -0.06 -7.74 -3.57
C LEU A 99 -0.88 -9.04 -3.68
N ALA A 100 -1.70 -9.34 -2.68
CA ALA A 100 -2.64 -10.47 -2.72
C ALA A 100 -3.74 -10.31 -3.76
N ALA A 101 -4.16 -9.07 -4.04
CA ALA A 101 -5.11 -8.76 -5.11
C ALA A 101 -4.50 -8.88 -6.52
N GLY A 102 -3.18 -8.99 -6.65
CA GLY A 102 -2.46 -9.10 -7.91
C GLY A 102 -2.10 -7.75 -8.52
N GLN A 103 -2.04 -6.70 -7.72
CA GLN A 103 -1.52 -5.40 -8.15
C GLN A 103 0.02 -5.42 -8.13
N LEU A 104 0.64 -4.64 -9.00
CA LEU A 104 2.00 -4.20 -8.76
C LEU A 104 2.01 -3.20 -7.60
N LEU A 105 3.06 -3.23 -6.79
CA LEU A 105 3.24 -2.29 -5.70
C LEU A 105 4.49 -1.45 -5.96
N ILE A 106 4.36 -0.13 -5.92
CA ILE A 106 5.49 0.79 -5.88
C ILE A 106 5.58 1.31 -4.45
N THR A 107 6.67 1.07 -3.76
CA THR A 107 6.85 1.48 -2.37
C THR A 107 8.30 1.81 -2.04
N THR A 108 8.54 2.38 -0.86
CA THR A 108 9.90 2.58 -0.34
C THR A 108 10.40 1.31 0.35
N ASP A 109 11.72 1.23 0.54
CA ASP A 109 12.39 0.20 1.33
C ASP A 109 12.45 0.52 2.83
N LEU A 110 11.53 1.36 3.33
CA LEU A 110 11.51 1.86 4.71
C LEU A 110 10.82 0.87 5.67
N GLY A 111 11.40 0.72 6.86
CA GLY A 111 10.84 -0.10 7.94
C GLY A 111 10.72 -1.57 7.58
N ALA A 112 9.58 -2.18 7.89
CA ALA A 112 9.33 -3.60 7.61
C ALA A 112 8.83 -3.88 6.17
N LEU A 113 8.74 -2.89 5.29
CA LEU A 113 8.25 -3.10 3.93
C LEU A 113 9.05 -4.14 3.15
N PRO A 114 10.40 -4.16 3.18
CA PRO A 114 11.16 -5.21 2.50
C PRO A 114 10.90 -6.61 3.05
N GLU A 115 10.71 -6.74 4.36
CA GLU A 115 10.38 -8.03 5.00
C GLU A 115 8.94 -8.47 4.65
N THR A 116 7.98 -7.56 4.75
CA THR A 116 6.56 -7.86 4.54
C THR A 116 6.22 -8.13 3.08
N CYS A 117 6.84 -7.37 2.17
CA CYS A 117 6.52 -7.40 0.74
C CYS A 117 7.49 -8.23 -0.08
N ALA A 118 8.59 -8.70 0.52
CA ALA A 118 9.62 -9.50 -0.14
C ALA A 118 10.13 -8.81 -1.43
N GLU A 119 10.41 -9.59 -2.48
CA GLU A 119 10.95 -9.09 -3.76
C GLU A 119 9.87 -8.69 -4.78
N PHE A 120 8.59 -8.62 -4.35
CA PHE A 120 7.51 -8.34 -5.31
C PHE A 120 7.36 -6.86 -5.71
N PRO A 121 7.56 -5.87 -4.80
CA PRO A 121 7.42 -4.46 -5.16
C PRO A 121 8.51 -3.93 -6.08
N VAL A 122 8.17 -2.87 -6.79
CA VAL A 122 9.15 -1.91 -7.29
C VAL A 122 9.55 -1.03 -6.11
N TYR A 123 10.74 -1.28 -5.57
CA TYR A 123 11.26 -0.48 -4.46
C TYR A 123 11.95 0.78 -4.96
N ILE A 124 11.62 1.90 -4.34
CA ILE A 124 12.37 3.16 -4.45
C ILE A 124 13.17 3.36 -3.16
N PRO A 125 14.47 3.68 -3.23
CA PRO A 125 15.27 3.91 -2.03
C PRO A 125 14.70 5.04 -1.19
N TYR A 126 14.44 4.76 0.08
CA TYR A 126 13.93 5.79 0.98
C TYR A 126 14.94 6.91 1.17
N THR A 127 14.45 8.12 1.17
CA THR A 127 15.20 9.33 1.54
C THR A 127 14.28 10.31 2.26
N SER A 128 14.78 10.98 3.28
CA SER A 128 14.08 12.09 3.96
C SER A 128 13.93 13.33 3.07
N ASN A 129 14.68 13.40 1.96
CA ASN A 129 14.53 14.46 0.98
C ASN A 129 13.32 14.16 0.07
N LYS A 130 12.16 14.74 0.43
CA LYS A 130 10.91 14.57 -0.31
C LYS A 130 11.00 14.93 -1.78
N LYS A 131 11.87 15.88 -2.16
CA LYS A 131 12.07 16.26 -3.58
C LYS A 131 12.70 15.12 -4.38
N ASN A 132 13.68 14.44 -3.81
CA ASN A 132 14.31 13.28 -4.44
C ASN A 132 13.32 12.12 -4.49
N LEU A 133 12.60 11.87 -3.40
CA LEU A 133 11.65 10.77 -3.32
C LEU A 133 10.51 10.93 -4.34
N LYS A 134 10.01 12.16 -4.54
CA LYS A 134 9.02 12.47 -5.58
C LYS A 134 9.53 12.16 -6.99
N VAL A 135 10.79 12.49 -7.30
CA VAL A 135 11.38 12.22 -8.62
C VAL A 135 11.50 10.72 -8.85
N GLN A 136 12.07 10.00 -7.90
CA GLN A 136 12.19 8.54 -7.94
C GLN A 136 10.81 7.87 -8.10
N LEU A 137 9.80 8.36 -7.40
CA LEU A 137 8.44 7.83 -7.51
C LEU A 137 7.84 8.07 -8.91
N ALA A 138 7.99 9.28 -9.46
CA ALA A 138 7.48 9.60 -10.79
C ALA A 138 8.14 8.73 -11.86
N GLU A 139 9.46 8.52 -11.77
CA GLU A 139 10.22 7.61 -12.66
C GLU A 139 9.70 6.17 -12.51
N ALA A 140 9.56 5.66 -11.28
CA ALA A 140 9.05 4.31 -11.01
C ALA A 140 7.62 4.10 -11.55
N ILE A 141 6.74 5.09 -11.46
CA ILE A 141 5.38 5.02 -12.02
C ILE A 141 5.44 4.90 -13.56
N ILE A 142 6.28 5.71 -14.22
CA ILE A 142 6.44 5.68 -15.68
C ILE A 142 7.04 4.35 -16.13
N GLU A 143 8.07 3.85 -15.45
CA GLU A 143 8.66 2.54 -15.73
C GLU A 143 7.68 1.39 -15.52
N THR A 144 6.86 1.47 -14.46
CA THR A 144 5.83 0.46 -14.18
C THR A 144 4.77 0.42 -15.29
N LYS A 145 4.41 1.54 -15.91
CA LYS A 145 3.55 1.56 -17.10
C LYS A 145 4.16 0.73 -18.24
N GLU A 146 5.48 0.80 -18.45
CA GLU A 146 6.16 -0.01 -19.47
C GLU A 146 6.20 -1.51 -19.11
N ILE A 147 6.29 -1.84 -17.82
CA ILE A 147 6.21 -3.23 -17.34
C ILE A 147 4.82 -3.80 -17.63
N LEU A 148 3.76 -3.03 -17.42
CA LEU A 148 2.38 -3.44 -17.66
C LEU A 148 2.04 -3.73 -19.15
N LYS A 149 2.86 -3.27 -20.09
CA LYS A 149 2.72 -3.62 -21.52
C LYS A 149 3.19 -5.04 -21.83
N ARG A 150 3.91 -5.69 -20.91
CA ARG A 150 4.42 -7.05 -21.06
C ARG A 150 3.44 -8.05 -20.45
N ASP A 151 3.53 -9.32 -20.84
CA ASP A 151 2.80 -10.39 -20.15
C ASP A 151 3.49 -10.72 -18.83
N ILE A 152 2.95 -10.15 -17.75
CA ILE A 152 3.41 -10.39 -16.37
C ILE A 152 2.46 -11.32 -15.59
N SER A 153 1.49 -11.92 -16.28
CA SER A 153 0.39 -12.67 -15.64
C SER A 153 0.87 -13.82 -14.77
N GLN A 154 1.94 -14.53 -15.17
CA GLN A 154 2.50 -15.61 -14.36
C GLN A 154 3.16 -15.10 -13.08
N GLY A 155 3.88 -13.98 -13.15
CA GLY A 155 4.49 -13.33 -11.98
C GLY A 155 3.41 -12.88 -10.98
N LEU A 156 2.35 -12.24 -11.45
CA LEU A 156 1.24 -11.83 -10.58
C LEU A 156 0.49 -13.01 -9.96
N LYS A 157 0.30 -14.13 -10.69
CA LYS A 157 -0.28 -15.35 -10.13
C LYS A 157 0.61 -15.95 -9.05
N PHE A 158 1.94 -15.96 -9.25
CA PHE A 158 2.88 -16.42 -8.25
C PHE A 158 2.86 -15.53 -7.00
N GLN A 159 2.84 -14.22 -7.17
CA GLN A 159 2.68 -13.23 -6.10
C GLN A 159 1.40 -13.50 -5.28
N GLN A 160 0.24 -13.63 -5.94
CA GLN A 160 -1.04 -13.94 -5.29
C GLN A 160 -0.99 -15.28 -4.54
N PHE A 161 -0.41 -16.31 -5.15
CA PHE A 161 -0.21 -17.62 -4.49
C PHE A 161 0.65 -17.49 -3.24
N TYR A 162 1.75 -16.73 -3.29
CA TYR A 162 2.64 -16.50 -2.16
C TYR A 162 1.88 -15.90 -0.97
N TYR A 163 1.16 -14.78 -1.19
CA TYR A 163 0.41 -14.13 -0.11
C TYR A 163 -0.70 -15.01 0.44
N LYS A 164 -1.45 -15.69 -0.41
CA LYS A 164 -2.46 -16.65 0.00
C LYS A 164 -1.85 -17.80 0.81
N ARG A 165 -0.67 -18.28 0.45
CA ARG A 165 -0.02 -19.41 1.13
C ARG A 165 0.54 -19.07 2.49
N PHE A 166 1.08 -17.86 2.65
CA PHE A 166 1.82 -17.51 3.86
C PHE A 166 1.08 -16.56 4.80
N TYR A 167 0.09 -15.84 4.32
CA TYR A 167 -0.61 -14.79 5.08
C TYR A 167 -2.13 -14.97 5.18
N ASP A 168 -2.69 -16.10 4.69
CA ASP A 168 -4.11 -16.43 4.92
C ASP A 168 -4.35 -16.65 6.42
N TRP A 169 -5.36 -15.99 6.96
CA TRP A 169 -5.70 -16.05 8.38
C TRP A 169 -5.98 -17.46 8.89
N LYS A 170 -6.50 -18.37 8.05
CA LYS A 170 -6.72 -19.78 8.42
C LYS A 170 -5.39 -20.49 8.62
N ILE A 171 -4.41 -20.22 7.76
CA ILE A 171 -3.07 -20.81 7.85
C ILE A 171 -2.35 -20.28 9.09
N ILE A 172 -2.34 -18.97 9.29
CA ILE A 172 -1.74 -18.31 10.45
C ILE A 172 -2.43 -18.77 11.75
N GLY A 173 -3.75 -18.80 11.78
CA GLY A 173 -4.52 -19.24 12.94
C GLY A 173 -4.24 -20.71 13.32
N ASN A 174 -4.14 -21.60 12.33
CA ASN A 174 -3.76 -23.00 12.55
C ASN A 174 -2.33 -23.12 13.07
N PHE A 175 -1.39 -22.36 12.51
CA PHE A 175 0.00 -22.34 12.99
C PHE A 175 0.07 -21.94 14.47
N TRP A 176 -0.53 -20.82 14.85
CA TRP A 176 -0.57 -20.35 16.24
C TRP A 176 -1.28 -21.32 17.18
N THR A 177 -2.40 -21.89 16.74
CA THR A 177 -3.13 -22.89 17.52
C THR A 177 -2.26 -24.10 17.84
N ASN A 178 -1.53 -24.64 16.85
CA ASN A 178 -0.65 -25.79 17.05
C ASN A 178 0.58 -25.44 17.90
N PHE A 179 1.18 -24.28 17.66
CA PHE A 179 2.29 -23.78 18.46
C PHE A 179 1.92 -23.64 19.95
N LEU A 180 0.81 -22.99 20.25
CA LEU A 180 0.34 -22.77 21.62
C LEU A 180 -0.04 -24.11 22.30
N LYS A 181 -0.69 -25.02 21.60
CA LYS A 181 -0.97 -26.37 22.14
C LYS A 181 0.32 -27.12 22.48
N GLY A 182 1.33 -27.08 21.62
CA GLY A 182 2.64 -27.66 21.88
C GLY A 182 3.32 -27.05 23.10
N ALA A 183 3.38 -25.72 23.18
CA ALA A 183 3.96 -25.01 24.31
C ALA A 183 3.26 -25.37 25.65
N LEU A 184 1.92 -25.42 25.66
CA LEU A 184 1.14 -25.80 26.84
C LEU A 184 1.39 -27.26 27.27
N SER A 185 1.57 -28.19 26.32
CA SER A 185 1.87 -29.61 26.65
C SER A 185 3.21 -29.75 27.36
N VAL A 186 4.23 -29.02 26.90
CA VAL A 186 5.56 -29.01 27.56
C VAL A 186 5.49 -28.40 28.97
N TYR A 187 4.69 -27.37 29.15
CA TYR A 187 4.55 -26.72 30.46
C TYR A 187 3.81 -27.62 31.48
N ARG A 188 2.78 -28.36 31.05
CA ARG A 188 2.00 -29.25 31.92
C ARG A 188 2.73 -30.53 32.33
N ASN A 189 3.78 -30.91 31.62
CA ASN A 189 4.59 -32.09 31.92
C ASN A 189 5.85 -31.78 32.75
N LYS A 190 5.98 -30.53 33.22
CA LYS A 190 6.94 -30.11 34.25
C LYS A 190 6.26 -30.00 35.60
#